data_080607e4904c21aa2f63b6da5fbb2156
#
_entry.id   080607e4904c21aa2f63b6da5fbb2156
#
_cell.length_a   1.000
_cell.length_b   1.000
_cell.length_c   1.000
_cell.angle_alpha   90.00
_cell.angle_beta   90.00
_cell.angle_gamma   90.00
#
_symmetry.space_group_name_H-M   'P 1'
#
loop_
_entity.id
_entity.type
_entity.pdbx_description
1 polymer ?
#
loop_
_entity_poly.entity_id
_entity_poly.type
_entity_poly.pdbx_seq_one_letter_code
_entity_poly.pdbx_strand_id
1 'polypeptide(L)'
;TCNDGDDTPNGELSLSFSNGAETSIDIDFNTTNDIGGYQFAINGVNLTGISDGPFAESVDFNWENGMVIGFSFAGATLPAGDGLLLHLDFEEVDGGGPISLGGIELTDAGANVMTVSSEGGTIAACHNYDGDSLVDGYYAATGNGGCDVYDGDDDNDGAADDDDSDDNNAQVCNDSDGDSCDDCSQN
;
A
#
# COMPACT_ATOMS: atom_id res chain seq x y z
N THR A 1 -20.91 -33.12 -32.69
CA THR A 1 -20.26 -32.24 -31.73
C THR A 1 -21.15 -31.02 -31.58
N CYS A 2 -21.96 -31.02 -30.57
CA CYS A 2 -22.68 -29.80 -30.17
C CYS A 2 -21.68 -28.89 -29.48
N ASN A 3 -21.29 -27.84 -30.18
CA ASN A 3 -20.61 -26.69 -29.59
C ASN A 3 -21.76 -25.90 -28.95
N ASP A 4 -21.90 -25.95 -27.67
CA ASP A 4 -22.95 -25.22 -26.93
C ASP A 4 -22.62 -23.73 -26.75
N GLY A 5 -21.51 -23.30 -27.36
CA GLY A 5 -21.14 -21.88 -27.38
C GLY A 5 -20.74 -21.28 -26.03
N ASP A 6 -20.54 -22.13 -25.02
CA ASP A 6 -20.10 -21.71 -23.69
C ASP A 6 -18.63 -22.07 -23.46
N ASP A 7 -17.77 -21.73 -24.43
CA ASP A 7 -16.32 -21.65 -24.23
C ASP A 7 -15.92 -20.29 -23.65
N THR A 8 -16.78 -19.66 -22.86
CA THR A 8 -16.32 -18.61 -21.97
C THR A 8 -15.57 -19.27 -20.82
N PRO A 9 -14.26 -18.99 -20.64
CA PRO A 9 -13.55 -19.45 -19.46
C PRO A 9 -14.36 -19.03 -18.23
N ASN A 10 -14.55 -19.93 -17.28
CA ASN A 10 -15.17 -19.60 -16.00
C ASN A 10 -14.57 -18.30 -15.48
N GLY A 11 -15.32 -17.19 -15.64
CA GLY A 11 -15.04 -15.86 -15.13
C GLY A 11 -13.59 -15.40 -15.31
N GLU A 12 -13.34 -14.56 -16.28
CA GLU A 12 -12.09 -13.79 -16.27
C GLU A 12 -12.12 -12.82 -15.10
N LEU A 13 -11.15 -12.95 -14.20
CA LEU A 13 -10.92 -12.03 -13.12
C LEU A 13 -9.53 -11.42 -13.31
N SER A 14 -9.44 -10.12 -13.21
CA SER A 14 -8.16 -9.41 -13.16
C SER A 14 -7.99 -8.71 -11.83
N LEU A 15 -6.77 -8.75 -11.31
CA LEU A 15 -6.31 -7.97 -10.17
C LEU A 15 -5.25 -6.98 -10.64
N SER A 16 -5.35 -5.76 -10.15
CA SER A 16 -4.39 -4.69 -10.45
C SER A 16 -4.08 -3.88 -9.19
N PHE A 17 -2.94 -3.19 -9.20
CA PHE A 17 -2.57 -2.26 -8.16
C PHE A 17 -2.92 -0.83 -8.58
N SER A 18 -3.40 -0.04 -7.63
CA SER A 18 -3.69 1.39 -7.80
C SER A 18 -3.34 2.20 -6.55
N ASN A 19 -3.38 3.52 -6.65
CA ASN A 19 -3.17 4.44 -5.52
C ASN A 19 -1.90 4.14 -4.70
N GLY A 20 -0.81 3.74 -5.39
CA GLY A 20 0.45 3.43 -4.73
C GLY A 20 1.07 4.68 -4.11
N ALA A 21 1.35 4.58 -2.81
CA ALA A 21 2.10 5.54 -2.01
C ALA A 21 3.35 4.86 -1.45
N GLU A 22 4.08 5.53 -0.60
CA GLU A 22 5.32 5.04 0.01
C GLU A 22 5.10 3.91 0.99
N THR A 23 3.95 3.92 1.69
CA THR A 23 3.60 2.96 2.75
C THR A 23 2.27 2.27 2.53
N SER A 24 1.60 2.51 1.40
CA SER A 24 0.30 1.91 1.11
C SER A 24 0.04 1.73 -0.39
N ILE A 25 -0.86 0.80 -0.73
CA ILE A 25 -1.32 0.57 -2.09
C ILE A 25 -2.66 -0.15 -2.07
N ASP A 26 -3.47 0.12 -3.09
CA ASP A 26 -4.75 -0.57 -3.28
C ASP A 26 -4.58 -1.77 -4.22
N ILE A 27 -5.35 -2.82 -3.96
CA ILE A 27 -5.60 -3.92 -4.91
C ILE A 27 -7.03 -3.78 -5.39
N ASP A 28 -7.18 -3.57 -6.70
CA ASP A 28 -8.47 -3.53 -7.37
C ASP A 28 -8.76 -4.85 -8.06
N PHE A 29 -10.05 -5.14 -8.19
CA PHE A 29 -10.54 -6.27 -8.95
C PHE A 29 -11.43 -5.84 -10.12
N ASN A 30 -11.48 -6.66 -11.17
CA ASN A 30 -12.50 -6.61 -12.19
C ASN A 30 -12.90 -8.06 -12.55
N THR A 31 -14.18 -8.38 -12.45
CA THR A 31 -14.67 -9.76 -12.63
C THR A 31 -16.06 -9.80 -13.23
N THR A 32 -16.34 -10.86 -13.97
CA THR A 32 -17.67 -11.15 -14.52
C THR A 32 -18.51 -12.06 -13.62
N ASN A 33 -17.91 -12.65 -12.58
CA ASN A 33 -18.57 -13.57 -11.66
C ASN A 33 -18.43 -13.09 -10.22
N ASP A 34 -19.38 -13.42 -9.36
CA ASP A 34 -19.29 -13.14 -7.94
C ASP A 34 -18.10 -13.87 -7.31
N ILE A 35 -17.33 -13.18 -6.47
CA ILE A 35 -16.20 -13.75 -5.73
C ILE A 35 -16.71 -14.26 -4.37
N GLY A 36 -16.45 -15.55 -4.07
CA GLY A 36 -16.79 -16.17 -2.80
C GLY A 36 -15.67 -16.11 -1.76
N GLY A 37 -14.42 -16.01 -2.22
CA GLY A 37 -13.25 -15.88 -1.38
C GLY A 37 -11.97 -15.74 -2.20
N TYR A 38 -10.91 -15.27 -1.54
CA TYR A 38 -9.61 -15.11 -2.17
C TYR A 38 -8.47 -15.47 -1.23
N GLN A 39 -7.36 -15.89 -1.81
CA GLN A 39 -6.08 -16.11 -1.15
C GLN A 39 -4.95 -15.73 -2.10
N PHE A 40 -3.95 -15.02 -1.60
CA PHE A 40 -2.71 -14.74 -2.33
C PHE A 40 -1.61 -14.29 -1.37
N ALA A 41 -0.37 -14.36 -1.83
CA ALA A 41 0.77 -13.78 -1.14
C ALA A 41 1.11 -12.40 -1.75
N ILE A 42 1.48 -11.46 -0.92
CA ILE A 42 2.05 -10.17 -1.31
C ILE A 42 3.56 -10.31 -1.30
N ASN A 43 4.21 -9.96 -2.41
CA ASN A 43 5.65 -9.99 -2.55
C ASN A 43 6.18 -8.58 -2.82
N GLY A 44 7.28 -8.22 -2.21
CA GLY A 44 7.97 -6.94 -2.39
C GLY A 44 7.88 -6.00 -1.20
N VAL A 45 6.99 -6.28 -0.23
CA VAL A 45 6.79 -5.48 0.98
C VAL A 45 6.62 -6.33 2.22
N ASN A 46 6.80 -5.71 3.39
CA ASN A 46 6.41 -6.25 4.69
C ASN A 46 5.09 -5.59 5.11
N LEU A 47 4.00 -6.35 5.10
CA LEU A 47 2.68 -5.82 5.46
C LEU A 47 2.64 -5.38 6.93
N THR A 48 2.05 -4.22 7.19
CA THR A 48 1.75 -3.70 8.54
C THR A 48 0.26 -3.68 8.82
N GLY A 49 -0.58 -3.63 7.78
CA GLY A 49 -2.03 -3.60 7.90
C GLY A 49 -2.75 -4.02 6.63
N ILE A 50 -4.02 -4.33 6.80
CA ILE A 50 -4.99 -4.49 5.72
C ILE A 50 -6.27 -3.81 6.19
N SER A 51 -6.79 -2.94 5.35
CA SER A 51 -8.04 -2.25 5.60
C SER A 51 -8.90 -2.19 4.34
N ASP A 52 -10.11 -1.70 4.51
CA ASP A 52 -11.08 -1.49 3.46
C ASP A 52 -11.33 -2.69 2.53
N GLY A 53 -12.26 -2.52 1.62
CA GLY A 53 -12.68 -3.56 0.70
C GLY A 53 -13.79 -4.47 1.22
N PRO A 54 -14.38 -5.24 0.34
CA PRO A 54 -15.37 -6.25 0.69
C PRO A 54 -14.74 -7.38 1.50
N PHE A 55 -15.46 -7.90 2.47
CA PHE A 55 -14.99 -8.90 3.45
C PHE A 55 -14.00 -8.36 4.50
N ALA A 56 -13.81 -7.05 4.65
CA ALA A 56 -12.86 -6.47 5.61
C ALA A 56 -12.99 -7.02 7.04
N GLU A 57 -14.21 -7.41 7.46
CA GLU A 57 -14.44 -8.07 8.76
C GLU A 57 -13.96 -9.54 8.84
N SER A 58 -13.56 -10.13 7.71
CA SER A 58 -13.21 -11.55 7.58
C SER A 58 -11.90 -11.73 6.81
N VAL A 59 -11.11 -10.68 6.66
CA VAL A 59 -9.76 -10.76 6.08
C VAL A 59 -8.77 -11.08 7.18
N ASP A 60 -7.91 -12.03 6.93
CA ASP A 60 -6.78 -12.39 7.78
C ASP A 60 -5.49 -12.35 6.96
N PHE A 61 -4.40 -11.95 7.58
CA PHE A 61 -3.10 -11.96 6.93
C PHE A 61 -1.99 -12.43 7.87
N ASN A 62 -1.02 -13.06 7.30
CA ASN A 62 0.14 -13.55 8.02
C ASN A 62 1.36 -12.68 7.70
N TRP A 63 1.86 -11.98 8.70
CA TRP A 63 3.02 -11.10 8.64
C TRP A 63 4.31 -11.77 8.13
N GLU A 64 4.50 -13.05 8.51
CA GLU A 64 5.77 -13.74 8.23
C GLU A 64 5.97 -14.10 6.76
N ASN A 65 4.88 -14.19 6.00
CA ASN A 65 4.95 -14.63 4.60
C ASN A 65 4.07 -13.80 3.65
N GLY A 66 3.49 -12.69 4.11
CA GLY A 66 2.64 -11.81 3.31
C GLY A 66 1.36 -12.47 2.80
N MET A 67 0.94 -13.60 3.37
CA MET A 67 -0.25 -14.32 2.92
C MET A 67 -1.52 -13.60 3.38
N VAL A 68 -2.40 -13.35 2.44
CA VAL A 68 -3.72 -12.73 2.65
C VAL A 68 -4.81 -13.71 2.29
N ILE A 69 -5.79 -13.84 3.16
CA ILE A 69 -6.97 -14.69 2.96
C ILE A 69 -8.21 -13.87 3.29
N GLY A 70 -9.17 -13.82 2.37
CA GLY A 70 -10.45 -13.16 2.58
C GLY A 70 -11.63 -14.04 2.17
N PHE A 71 -12.60 -14.18 3.08
CA PHE A 71 -13.83 -14.91 2.81
C PHE A 71 -14.92 -14.53 3.83
N SER A 72 -16.17 -14.85 3.53
CA SER A 72 -17.28 -14.60 4.46
C SER A 72 -17.76 -15.89 5.12
N PHE A 73 -17.71 -15.95 6.45
CA PHE A 73 -18.32 -17.04 7.23
C PHE A 73 -19.86 -17.10 7.09
N ALA A 74 -20.48 -15.99 6.74
CA ALA A 74 -21.93 -15.91 6.51
C ALA A 74 -22.33 -16.28 5.09
N GLY A 75 -21.36 -16.62 4.22
CA GLY A 75 -21.59 -16.94 2.81
C GLY A 75 -21.94 -15.73 1.95
N ALA A 76 -21.56 -14.53 2.38
CA ALA A 76 -21.63 -13.35 1.51
C ALA A 76 -20.60 -13.45 0.38
N THR A 77 -20.94 -12.91 -0.77
CA THR A 77 -20.06 -12.85 -1.95
C THR A 77 -19.82 -11.40 -2.32
N LEU A 78 -18.69 -11.13 -2.97
CA LEU A 78 -18.44 -9.88 -3.65
C LEU A 78 -19.06 -9.95 -5.04
N PRO A 79 -20.01 -9.06 -5.38
CA PRO A 79 -20.69 -9.12 -6.67
C PRO A 79 -19.73 -8.89 -7.85
N ALA A 80 -20.09 -9.48 -8.99
CA ALA A 80 -19.44 -9.18 -10.27
C ALA A 80 -19.41 -7.69 -10.54
N GLY A 81 -18.31 -7.20 -11.11
CA GLY A 81 -18.05 -5.79 -11.36
C GLY A 81 -16.57 -5.45 -11.18
N ASP A 82 -16.32 -4.21 -10.88
CA ASP A 82 -14.99 -3.67 -10.59
C ASP A 82 -15.00 -2.84 -9.31
N GLY A 83 -13.87 -2.72 -8.67
CA GLY A 83 -13.70 -1.89 -7.48
C GLY A 83 -12.50 -2.32 -6.62
N LEU A 84 -12.43 -1.71 -5.44
CA LEU A 84 -11.42 -2.00 -4.44
C LEU A 84 -11.63 -3.39 -3.84
N LEU A 85 -10.59 -4.24 -3.88
CA LEU A 85 -10.56 -5.51 -3.17
C LEU A 85 -9.99 -5.37 -1.77
N LEU A 86 -8.85 -4.67 -1.65
CA LEU A 86 -8.13 -4.43 -0.39
C LEU A 86 -7.34 -3.14 -0.46
N HIS A 87 -7.19 -2.48 0.69
CA HIS A 87 -6.13 -1.52 0.94
C HIS A 87 -5.03 -2.20 1.77
N LEU A 88 -3.79 -2.07 1.33
CA LEU A 88 -2.62 -2.62 2.00
C LEU A 88 -1.81 -1.49 2.63
N ASP A 89 -1.45 -1.68 3.90
CA ASP A 89 -0.43 -0.88 4.57
C ASP A 89 0.83 -1.74 4.74
N PHE A 90 2.01 -1.17 4.55
CA PHE A 90 3.27 -1.88 4.64
C PHE A 90 4.39 -0.98 5.19
N GLU A 91 5.45 -1.63 5.65
CA GLU A 91 6.68 -0.90 5.98
C GLU A 91 7.23 -0.28 4.70
N GLU A 92 7.71 0.93 4.84
CA GLU A 92 8.36 1.64 3.76
C GLU A 92 9.46 0.82 3.10
N VAL A 93 9.61 0.98 1.78
CA VAL A 93 10.63 0.32 0.98
C VAL A 93 11.60 1.37 0.46
N ASP A 94 12.78 1.43 1.07
CA ASP A 94 13.85 2.33 0.64
C ASP A 94 14.08 2.22 -0.88
N GLY A 95 14.00 3.37 -1.57
CA GLY A 95 14.10 3.43 -3.01
C GLY A 95 12.90 2.90 -3.80
N GLY A 96 11.82 2.53 -3.12
CA GLY A 96 10.64 1.95 -3.75
C GLY A 96 10.90 0.58 -4.38
N GLY A 97 9.99 0.11 -5.21
CA GLY A 97 10.22 -1.15 -5.90
C GLY A 97 8.98 -1.81 -6.48
N PRO A 98 9.16 -3.00 -7.06
CA PRO A 98 8.04 -3.76 -7.59
C PRO A 98 7.27 -4.46 -6.47
N ILE A 99 5.95 -4.43 -6.55
CA ILE A 99 5.04 -5.25 -5.74
C ILE A 99 4.29 -6.22 -6.66
N SER A 100 4.02 -7.42 -6.19
CA SER A 100 3.31 -8.43 -6.98
C SER A 100 2.53 -9.40 -6.11
N LEU A 101 1.53 -10.05 -6.72
CA LEU A 101 0.77 -11.12 -6.12
C LEU A 101 1.37 -12.48 -6.50
N GLY A 102 1.39 -13.41 -5.55
CA GLY A 102 1.84 -14.78 -5.77
C GLY A 102 0.86 -15.80 -5.21
N GLY A 103 0.84 -17.01 -5.77
CA GLY A 103 -0.02 -18.09 -5.27
C GLY A 103 -1.50 -17.73 -5.25
N ILE A 104 -1.97 -17.03 -6.28
CA ILE A 104 -3.32 -16.46 -6.34
C ILE A 104 -4.34 -17.59 -6.52
N GLU A 105 -5.29 -17.66 -5.59
CA GLU A 105 -6.46 -18.52 -5.68
C GLU A 105 -7.70 -17.71 -5.32
N LEU A 106 -8.63 -17.57 -6.27
CA LEU A 106 -9.94 -16.99 -6.02
C LEU A 106 -11.01 -18.00 -6.38
N THR A 107 -12.10 -17.95 -5.65
CA THR A 107 -13.25 -18.84 -5.89
C THR A 107 -14.50 -18.03 -6.15
N ASP A 108 -15.38 -18.59 -6.98
CA ASP A 108 -16.73 -18.06 -7.16
C ASP A 108 -17.65 -18.40 -5.98
N ALA A 109 -18.90 -17.96 -6.03
CA ALA A 109 -19.92 -18.25 -5.03
C ALA A 109 -20.20 -19.75 -4.84
N GLY A 110 -19.84 -20.59 -5.81
CA GLY A 110 -19.96 -22.04 -5.77
C GLY A 110 -18.70 -22.76 -5.28
N ALA A 111 -17.69 -22.03 -4.84
CA ALA A 111 -16.36 -22.52 -4.48
C ALA A 111 -15.58 -23.16 -5.66
N ASN A 112 -15.89 -22.77 -6.90
CA ASN A 112 -15.09 -23.16 -8.04
C ASN A 112 -13.92 -22.17 -8.21
N VAL A 113 -12.73 -22.71 -8.48
CA VAL A 113 -11.54 -21.88 -8.72
C VAL A 113 -11.71 -21.06 -10.00
N MET A 114 -11.46 -19.78 -9.91
CA MET A 114 -11.53 -18.83 -11.03
C MET A 114 -10.17 -18.71 -11.74
N THR A 115 -10.19 -18.37 -13.03
CA THR A 115 -8.97 -18.00 -13.74
C THR A 115 -8.66 -16.54 -13.45
N VAL A 116 -7.48 -16.27 -12.89
CA VAL A 116 -7.07 -14.93 -12.47
C VAL A 116 -5.85 -14.47 -13.26
N SER A 117 -5.91 -13.26 -13.76
CA SER A 117 -4.75 -12.51 -14.24
C SER A 117 -4.38 -11.43 -13.21
N SER A 118 -3.10 -11.20 -13.00
CA SER A 118 -2.63 -10.10 -12.17
C SER A 118 -1.47 -9.39 -12.83
N GLU A 119 -1.48 -8.07 -12.75
CA GLU A 119 -0.35 -7.23 -13.12
C GLU A 119 0.39 -6.81 -11.86
N GLY A 120 1.73 -6.69 -11.96
CA GLY A 120 2.54 -6.15 -10.88
C GLY A 120 2.32 -4.64 -10.74
N GLY A 121 2.50 -4.14 -9.52
CA GLY A 121 2.52 -2.72 -9.22
C GLY A 121 3.93 -2.19 -8.98
N THR A 122 4.00 -0.90 -8.70
CA THR A 122 5.22 -0.23 -8.28
C THR A 122 4.92 0.60 -7.04
N ILE A 123 5.76 0.44 -6.02
CA ILE A 123 5.75 1.26 -4.83
C ILE A 123 6.60 2.49 -5.13
N ALA A 124 6.12 3.66 -4.74
CA ALA A 124 6.89 4.89 -4.83
C ALA A 124 8.18 4.74 -4.00
N ALA A 125 9.27 5.33 -4.48
CA ALA A 125 10.43 5.52 -3.64
C ALA A 125 10.05 6.48 -2.51
N CYS A 126 10.60 6.25 -1.34
CA CYS A 126 10.43 7.20 -0.26
C CYS A 126 11.05 8.55 -0.67
N HIS A 127 10.44 9.60 -0.23
CA HIS A 127 10.98 10.94 -0.36
C HIS A 127 12.03 11.13 0.74
N ASN A 128 13.17 11.67 0.37
CA ASN A 128 14.27 12.01 1.26
C ASN A 128 14.84 13.35 0.73
N TYR A 129 14.41 14.44 1.34
CA TYR A 129 14.63 15.78 0.78
C TYR A 129 16.05 16.27 1.00
N ASP A 130 16.61 16.05 2.17
CA ASP A 130 17.97 16.46 2.52
C ASP A 130 19.06 15.51 1.98
N GLY A 131 18.67 14.27 1.60
CA GLY A 131 19.53 13.26 0.97
C GLY A 131 20.51 12.61 1.94
N ASP A 132 20.29 12.72 3.23
CA ASP A 132 21.12 12.03 4.21
C ASP A 132 20.62 10.58 4.47
N SER A 133 21.23 9.88 5.39
CA SER A 133 20.85 8.50 5.75
C SER A 133 20.41 8.42 7.21
N LEU A 134 20.15 9.56 7.79
CA LEU A 134 19.82 9.69 9.19
C LEU A 134 18.32 9.91 9.32
N VAL A 135 17.77 9.38 10.36
CA VAL A 135 16.40 9.63 10.79
C VAL A 135 16.52 10.46 12.05
N ASP A 136 16.17 11.71 11.97
CA ASP A 136 16.14 12.57 13.14
C ASP A 136 14.90 12.33 14.00
N GLY A 137 14.91 12.75 15.23
CA GLY A 137 13.79 12.62 16.12
C GLY A 137 13.48 11.22 16.63
N TYR A 138 12.19 10.91 16.76
CA TYR A 138 11.70 9.71 17.47
C TYR A 138 12.04 8.39 16.76
N TYR A 139 12.13 8.41 15.45
CA TYR A 139 12.35 7.22 14.62
C TYR A 139 13.83 6.89 14.36
N ALA A 140 14.77 7.68 14.82
CA ALA A 140 16.22 7.47 14.69
C ALA A 140 16.70 6.07 15.15
N ALA A 141 15.92 5.38 15.98
CA ALA A 141 16.25 4.05 16.47
C ALA A 141 15.76 2.90 15.56
N THR A 142 14.96 3.17 14.57
CA THR A 142 14.32 2.14 13.74
C THR A 142 15.13 1.75 12.51
N GLY A 143 16.12 2.55 12.12
CA GLY A 143 17.02 2.28 11.00
C GLY A 143 16.37 2.40 9.61
N ASN A 144 15.28 3.10 9.51
CA ASN A 144 14.57 3.36 8.26
C ASN A 144 15.10 4.61 7.54
N GLY A 145 16.35 4.65 7.37
CA GLY A 145 17.22 5.41 6.51
C GLY A 145 16.75 6.68 5.81
N GLY A 146 16.35 7.72 6.53
CA GLY A 146 16.30 9.06 5.96
C GLY A 146 15.13 9.32 4.99
N CYS A 147 13.98 8.73 5.24
CA CYS A 147 12.78 9.07 4.48
C CYS A 147 11.92 10.05 5.26
N ASP A 148 11.41 11.08 4.61
CA ASP A 148 10.65 12.19 5.20
C ASP A 148 9.48 11.71 6.10
N VAL A 149 8.86 10.59 5.81
CA VAL A 149 7.78 10.00 6.65
C VAL A 149 8.26 9.63 8.06
N TYR A 150 9.54 9.40 8.25
CA TYR A 150 10.14 8.96 9.52
C TYR A 150 11.22 9.93 10.02
N ASP A 151 11.58 10.89 9.23
CA ASP A 151 12.39 12.01 9.63
C ASP A 151 11.51 12.99 10.43
N GLY A 152 12.04 13.80 11.21
CA GLY A 152 11.32 14.80 11.99
C GLY A 152 11.90 16.19 11.79
N ASP A 153 12.81 16.31 10.82
CA ASP A 153 13.46 17.54 10.34
C ASP A 153 13.92 17.27 8.89
N ASP A 154 12.92 17.22 7.99
CA ASP A 154 13.03 16.72 6.61
C ASP A 154 14.09 17.39 5.75
N ASP A 155 14.49 18.60 6.08
CA ASP A 155 15.49 19.37 5.35
C ASP A 155 16.76 19.71 6.15
N ASN A 156 16.85 19.21 7.40
CA ASN A 156 17.99 19.37 8.30
C ASN A 156 18.38 20.83 8.59
N ASP A 157 17.39 21.71 8.69
CA ASP A 157 17.63 23.10 9.03
C ASP A 157 17.64 23.39 10.53
N GLY A 158 17.19 22.41 11.33
CA GLY A 158 17.15 22.43 12.79
C GLY A 158 15.81 22.84 13.38
N ALA A 159 14.78 23.10 12.56
CA ALA A 159 13.39 23.12 12.96
C ALA A 159 12.79 21.72 12.76
N ALA A 160 11.88 21.29 13.62
CA ALA A 160 11.17 20.03 13.41
C ALA A 160 9.97 20.30 12.50
N ASP A 161 9.54 19.31 11.69
CA ASP A 161 8.44 19.43 10.71
C ASP A 161 7.17 20.03 11.33
N ASP A 162 6.82 19.60 12.55
CA ASP A 162 5.65 20.12 13.29
C ASP A 162 5.77 21.62 13.66
N ASP A 163 6.99 22.15 13.71
CA ASP A 163 7.32 23.53 14.07
C ASP A 163 7.84 24.33 12.86
N ASP A 164 8.01 23.69 11.69
CA ASP A 164 8.44 24.31 10.45
C ASP A 164 7.25 24.81 9.61
N SER A 165 7.45 25.87 8.88
CA SER A 165 6.46 26.46 7.98
C SER A 165 6.60 25.99 6.53
N ASP A 166 7.71 25.36 6.15
CA ASP A 166 8.01 24.79 4.84
C ASP A 166 9.06 23.67 4.99
N ASP A 167 8.64 22.57 5.61
CA ASP A 167 9.38 21.40 6.08
C ASP A 167 10.30 20.72 5.05
N ASN A 168 10.31 21.19 3.84
CA ASN A 168 11.13 20.70 2.74
C ASN A 168 12.03 21.83 2.16
N ASN A 169 12.35 22.83 2.93
CA ASN A 169 13.10 23.98 2.46
C ASN A 169 14.03 24.59 3.53
N ALA A 170 15.19 24.03 3.70
CA ALA A 170 16.23 24.43 4.66
C ALA A 170 16.61 25.94 4.70
N GLN A 171 15.83 26.80 4.10
CA GLN A 171 15.95 28.26 4.14
C GLN A 171 14.72 28.93 4.75
N VAL A 172 13.73 28.15 5.14
CA VAL A 172 12.47 28.60 5.71
C VAL A 172 12.14 27.72 6.89
N CYS A 173 12.40 28.12 8.08
CA CYS A 173 11.97 27.42 9.28
C CYS A 173 10.77 28.12 9.94
N ASN A 174 10.98 28.64 11.12
CA ASN A 174 9.97 29.22 11.97
C ASN A 174 10.38 30.64 12.39
N ASP A 175 9.41 31.53 12.58
CA ASP A 175 9.58 32.82 13.25
C ASP A 175 9.17 32.68 14.72
N SER A 176 10.03 32.06 15.55
CA SER A 176 9.75 31.74 16.94
C SER A 176 9.71 32.96 17.83
N ASP A 177 10.40 34.02 17.48
CA ASP A 177 10.47 35.25 18.28
C ASP A 177 9.48 36.34 17.81
N GLY A 178 8.82 36.14 16.66
CA GLY A 178 7.78 37.01 16.13
C GLY A 178 8.29 38.31 15.53
N ASP A 179 9.54 38.34 15.07
CA ASP A 179 10.17 39.54 14.51
C ASP A 179 9.98 39.65 12.97
N SER A 180 9.31 38.69 12.36
CA SER A 180 9.07 38.51 10.92
C SER A 180 10.33 38.22 10.10
N CYS A 181 11.37 37.72 10.72
CA CYS A 181 12.53 37.14 10.10
C CYS A 181 12.53 35.63 10.41
N ASP A 182 12.99 34.87 9.46
CA ASP A 182 13.13 33.44 9.59
C ASP A 182 14.32 33.09 10.50
N ASP A 183 14.14 32.26 11.52
CA ASP A 183 15.14 31.97 12.55
C ASP A 183 16.28 31.09 12.06
N CYS A 184 16.08 30.25 11.03
CA CYS A 184 17.11 29.36 10.49
C CYS A 184 18.18 30.13 9.63
N SER A 185 17.83 31.23 9.11
CA SER A 185 18.78 32.05 8.31
C SER A 185 19.93 32.69 9.13
N GLN A 186 20.01 32.42 10.44
CA GLN A 186 20.95 33.09 11.36
C GLN A 186 22.19 32.27 11.74
N ASN A 187 22.44 31.09 11.13
CA ASN A 187 23.63 30.27 11.41
C ASN A 187 24.70 30.32 10.34
#